data_88c78c71ff94d1bcbde69a05321b02a5
#
_entry.id   88c78c71ff94d1bcbde69a05321b02a5
#
_cell.length_a   1.000
_cell.length_b   1.000
_cell.length_c   1.000
_cell.angle_alpha   90.00
_cell.angle_beta   90.00
_cell.angle_gamma   90.00
#
_symmetry.space_group_name_H-M   'P 1'
#
loop_
_entity.id
_entity.type
_entity.pdbx_description
1 polymer ?
#
loop_
_entity_poly.entity_id
_entity_poly.type
_entity_poly.pdbx_seq_one_letter_code
_entity_poly.pdbx_strand_id
1 'polypeptide(L)'
;MNVLLAIVVAICLTTTTSCNQSQANDESKTVEVATEANAPEEIESLAKDLMSEAEPTEVEKDGEGGIVTITEANFEKVTAKGLILVDFFATWCGPCKMQKPVLAEVAKEKAGKLTIGTLDTDKCPNLSNRFNIRSIPCMILFKDGKEVKRIIGYHEKAELLKELAEYL
;
A
#
# COMPACT_ATOMS: atom_id res chain seq x y z
N MET A 1 -27.95 5.30 -40.69
CA MET A 1 -28.70 4.12 -41.14
C MET A 1 -28.17 2.96 -40.33
N ASN A 2 -28.74 2.42 -39.37
CA ASN A 2 -30.05 2.14 -38.79
C ASN A 2 -29.80 1.86 -37.28
N VAL A 3 -30.44 2.50 -36.40
CA VAL A 3 -31.80 2.30 -35.87
C VAL A 3 -32.06 0.91 -35.26
N LEU A 4 -32.56 1.01 -34.06
CA LEU A 4 -33.35 0.01 -33.32
C LEU A 4 -32.52 -0.93 -32.43
N LEU A 5 -32.78 -1.10 -31.15
CA LEU A 5 -34.08 -1.12 -30.42
C LEU A 5 -33.68 -1.23 -28.94
N ALA A 6 -33.89 -0.38 -28.04
CA ALA A 6 -35.10 -0.16 -27.23
C ALA A 6 -35.93 -1.40 -26.93
N ILE A 7 -36.29 -1.50 -25.66
CA ILE A 7 -37.26 -2.40 -25.02
C ILE A 7 -36.66 -3.73 -24.55
N VAL A 8 -36.55 -3.91 -23.23
CA VAL A 8 -37.58 -4.46 -22.36
C VAL A 8 -37.36 -4.02 -20.91
N VAL A 9 -38.21 -3.13 -20.48
CA VAL A 9 -38.65 -2.97 -19.08
C VAL A 9 -39.79 -3.96 -18.90
N ALA A 10 -39.78 -4.79 -17.89
CA ALA A 10 -40.95 -5.29 -17.17
C ALA A 10 -40.52 -6.28 -16.09
N ILE A 11 -40.65 -5.85 -14.86
CA ILE A 11 -41.65 -6.34 -13.92
C ILE A 11 -41.41 -7.77 -13.41
N CYS A 12 -40.99 -7.86 -12.16
CA CYS A 12 -41.61 -8.77 -11.21
C CYS A 12 -41.46 -8.22 -9.79
N LEU A 13 -42.46 -7.46 -9.40
CA LEU A 13 -42.95 -7.36 -8.02
C LEU A 13 -43.73 -8.62 -7.73
N THR A 14 -43.47 -9.29 -6.64
CA THR A 14 -44.43 -9.98 -5.74
C THR A 14 -43.62 -10.67 -4.65
N THR A 15 -43.88 -10.21 -3.45
CA THR A 15 -44.74 -10.74 -2.37
C THR A 15 -44.00 -11.75 -1.52
N THR A 16 -43.93 -11.60 -0.33
CA THR A 16 -44.75 -11.51 0.89
C THR A 16 -44.12 -12.35 2.00
N THR A 17 -44.03 -11.74 3.15
CA THR A 17 -44.64 -12.18 4.40
C THR A 17 -44.04 -13.40 5.10
N SER A 18 -43.55 -13.25 6.29
CA SER A 18 -44.13 -13.77 7.51
C SER A 18 -43.20 -13.62 8.70
N CYS A 19 -43.52 -12.78 9.60
CA CYS A 19 -43.76 -13.00 11.01
C CYS A 19 -43.08 -14.18 11.68
N ASN A 20 -42.31 -13.91 12.72
CA ASN A 20 -42.59 -14.47 14.01
C ASN A 20 -42.14 -13.55 15.14
N GLN A 21 -43.13 -13.18 15.94
CA GLN A 21 -43.08 -12.54 17.26
C GLN A 21 -42.69 -13.59 18.32
N SER A 22 -41.98 -13.14 19.32
CA SER A 22 -42.25 -13.43 20.75
C SER A 22 -41.29 -12.60 21.56
N GLN A 23 -41.79 -11.51 22.17
CA GLN A 23 -42.23 -11.34 23.55
C GLN A 23 -41.06 -11.34 24.53
N ALA A 24 -40.75 -10.20 25.10
CA ALA A 24 -41.38 -9.41 26.17
C ALA A 24 -40.76 -9.74 27.53
N ASN A 25 -40.28 -8.74 28.15
CA ASN A 25 -40.50 -8.27 29.53
C ASN A 25 -39.44 -7.21 29.77
N ASP A 26 -39.79 -5.94 29.86
CA ASP A 26 -40.37 -5.23 31.00
C ASP A 26 -39.39 -5.13 32.17
N GLU A 27 -38.87 -3.96 32.41
CA GLU A 27 -39.07 -3.22 33.64
C GLU A 27 -38.48 -1.80 33.56
N SER A 28 -39.39 -0.89 33.64
CA SER A 28 -39.33 0.51 33.93
C SER A 28 -38.39 0.89 35.08
N LYS A 29 -37.49 1.86 34.87
CA LYS A 29 -37.17 2.81 35.95
C LYS A 29 -36.82 4.17 35.35
N THR A 30 -37.82 4.99 35.35
CA THR A 30 -37.75 6.44 35.29
C THR A 30 -36.90 6.99 36.44
N VAL A 31 -35.95 7.83 36.15
CA VAL A 31 -35.54 8.93 37.02
C VAL A 31 -35.33 10.15 36.14
N GLU A 32 -36.25 11.09 36.33
CA GLU A 32 -36.16 12.47 35.86
C GLU A 32 -35.11 13.25 36.66
N VAL A 33 -34.73 14.37 36.00
CA VAL A 33 -34.30 15.66 36.57
C VAL A 33 -32.79 15.90 36.68
N ALA A 34 -32.24 16.76 35.92
CA ALA A 34 -32.07 18.19 36.08
C ALA A 34 -31.08 18.74 35.07
N THR A 35 -31.57 19.72 34.40
CA THR A 35 -30.87 20.80 33.72
C THR A 35 -29.74 21.35 34.56
N GLU A 36 -28.54 21.47 33.99
CA GLU A 36 -27.78 22.72 34.09
C GLU A 36 -26.67 22.77 33.07
N ALA A 37 -26.67 23.83 32.34
CA ALA A 37 -25.63 24.27 31.41
C ALA A 37 -24.35 24.55 32.18
N ASN A 38 -23.27 23.94 31.76
CA ASN A 38 -21.96 24.59 31.81
C ASN A 38 -21.03 23.89 30.82
N ALA A 39 -20.73 24.56 29.76
CA ALA A 39 -19.61 24.22 28.89
C ALA A 39 -18.33 24.65 29.61
N PRO A 40 -17.29 23.85 29.59
CA PRO A 40 -15.95 24.39 29.62
C PRO A 40 -15.24 24.19 28.32
N GLU A 41 -14.71 25.29 27.85
CA GLU A 41 -13.76 25.52 26.77
C GLU A 41 -12.40 24.78 26.93
N GLU A 42 -12.36 23.56 27.40
CA GLU A 42 -11.09 22.87 27.64
C GLU A 42 -10.78 21.70 26.65
N ILE A 43 -11.63 21.47 25.66
CA ILE A 43 -11.36 20.39 24.70
C ILE A 43 -10.72 20.88 23.40
N GLU A 44 -10.59 22.18 23.21
CA GLU A 44 -9.91 22.73 22.01
C GLU A 44 -8.39 22.83 22.15
N SER A 45 -7.84 22.77 23.37
CA SER A 45 -6.39 22.77 23.56
C SER A 45 -5.73 21.42 23.44
N LEU A 46 -6.47 20.31 23.65
CA LEU A 46 -5.93 18.95 23.52
C LEU A 46 -5.92 18.42 22.08
N ALA A 47 -6.73 19.01 21.19
CA ALA A 47 -6.73 18.65 19.77
C ALA A 47 -5.58 19.27 18.99
N LYS A 48 -4.91 20.28 19.54
CA LYS A 48 -3.85 21.00 18.86
C LYS A 48 -2.46 20.38 19.09
N ASP A 49 -2.30 19.61 20.16
CA ASP A 49 -1.03 18.90 20.46
C ASP A 49 -0.91 17.52 19.79
N LEU A 50 -2.01 17.00 19.24
CA LEU A 50 -2.00 15.71 18.52
C LEU A 50 -1.80 15.84 17.01
N MET A 51 -1.72 17.06 16.47
CA MET A 51 -1.50 17.30 15.03
C MET A 51 -0.12 17.90 14.72
N SER A 52 0.78 17.98 15.69
CA SER A 52 2.14 18.45 15.51
C SER A 52 3.08 17.30 15.83
N GLU A 53 3.39 16.48 14.83
CA GLU A 53 4.62 15.73 14.64
C GLU A 53 4.42 14.63 13.58
N ALA A 54 3.95 15.05 12.41
CA ALA A 54 4.31 14.31 11.20
C ALA A 54 5.54 15.02 10.63
N GLU A 55 6.66 14.88 11.32
CA GLU A 55 7.96 15.18 10.75
C GLU A 55 8.10 14.44 9.42
N PRO A 56 8.58 15.08 8.35
CA PRO A 56 8.94 14.37 7.13
C PRO A 56 10.13 13.48 7.48
N THR A 57 9.86 12.20 7.77
CA THR A 57 10.91 11.21 7.87
C THR A 57 11.70 11.25 6.58
N GLU A 58 12.90 11.79 6.69
CA GLU A 58 13.88 11.80 5.63
C GLU A 58 13.97 10.38 5.09
N VAL A 59 14.00 10.25 3.76
CA VAL A 59 14.23 8.96 3.11
C VAL A 59 15.65 8.58 3.42
N GLU A 60 15.83 7.80 4.49
CA GLU A 60 17.14 7.31 4.88
C GLU A 60 17.70 6.47 3.74
N LYS A 61 18.68 7.03 3.07
CA LYS A 61 19.52 6.33 2.08
C LYS A 61 20.60 5.53 2.81
N ASP A 62 20.16 4.62 3.67
CA ASP A 62 21.04 3.81 4.49
C ASP A 62 21.34 2.44 3.88
N GLY A 63 21.47 2.40 2.58
CA GLY A 63 21.93 1.20 1.88
C GLY A 63 23.27 1.44 1.21
N GLU A 64 24.20 0.50 1.32
CA GLU A 64 25.42 0.49 0.51
C GLU A 64 25.08 0.73 -0.96
N GLY A 65 25.58 1.84 -1.52
CA GLY A 65 25.40 2.17 -2.93
C GLY A 65 24.14 2.95 -3.30
N GLY A 66 23.44 3.61 -2.34
CA GLY A 66 22.26 4.44 -2.65
C GLY A 66 20.95 3.66 -2.78
N ILE A 67 20.89 2.49 -2.15
CA ILE A 67 19.67 1.68 -2.04
C ILE A 67 18.82 2.22 -0.88
N VAL A 68 17.51 2.33 -1.11
CA VAL A 68 16.53 2.83 -0.14
C VAL A 68 15.83 1.65 0.54
N THR A 69 15.77 1.66 1.87
CA THR A 69 14.93 0.69 2.59
C THR A 69 13.48 1.11 2.50
N ILE A 70 12.62 0.22 2.00
CA ILE A 70 11.19 0.47 1.84
C ILE A 70 10.42 -0.22 2.95
N THR A 71 9.49 0.52 3.52
CA THR A 71 8.56 0.08 4.56
C THR A 71 7.12 0.38 4.13
N GLU A 72 6.14 -0.14 4.86
CA GLU A 72 4.73 0.17 4.60
C GLU A 72 4.44 1.68 4.71
N ALA A 73 5.15 2.38 5.61
CA ALA A 73 4.95 3.81 5.85
C ALA A 73 5.53 4.71 4.74
N ASN A 74 6.65 4.32 4.11
CA ASN A 74 7.34 5.17 3.14
C ASN A 74 7.13 4.76 1.68
N PHE A 75 6.52 3.60 1.40
CA PHE A 75 6.35 3.04 0.05
C PHE A 75 5.76 4.06 -0.94
N GLU A 76 4.61 4.64 -0.61
CA GLU A 76 3.91 5.58 -1.48
C GLU A 76 4.76 6.82 -1.78
N LYS A 77 5.44 7.36 -0.77
CA LYS A 77 6.32 8.53 -0.90
C LYS A 77 7.51 8.22 -1.81
N VAL A 78 8.13 7.05 -1.61
CA VAL A 78 9.34 6.65 -2.33
C VAL A 78 9.03 6.33 -3.80
N THR A 79 7.89 5.70 -4.07
CA THR A 79 7.50 5.30 -5.44
C THR A 79 6.77 6.40 -6.21
N ALA A 80 6.33 7.48 -5.56
CA ALA A 80 5.47 8.52 -6.15
C ALA A 80 6.04 9.21 -7.38
N LYS A 81 7.37 9.31 -7.51
CA LYS A 81 8.03 10.05 -8.58
C LYS A 81 9.28 9.34 -9.08
N GLY A 82 9.48 9.41 -10.39
CA GLY A 82 10.66 8.87 -11.05
C GLY A 82 10.60 7.37 -11.26
N LEU A 83 11.75 6.78 -11.52
CA LEU A 83 11.91 5.37 -11.82
C LEU A 83 12.55 4.66 -10.62
N ILE A 84 11.86 3.69 -10.05
CA ILE A 84 12.35 2.93 -8.91
C ILE A 84 12.12 1.43 -9.12
N LEU A 85 13.16 0.64 -8.88
CA LEU A 85 13.11 -0.82 -8.84
C LEU A 85 13.03 -1.27 -7.39
N VAL A 86 11.91 -1.88 -7.00
CA VAL A 86 11.68 -2.40 -5.66
C VAL A 86 11.92 -3.90 -5.65
N ASP A 87 12.90 -4.34 -4.87
CA ASP A 87 13.20 -5.76 -4.63
C ASP A 87 12.47 -6.26 -3.40
N PHE A 88 11.53 -7.15 -3.60
CA PHE A 88 10.83 -7.88 -2.55
C PHE A 88 11.64 -9.10 -2.16
N PHE A 89 12.17 -9.10 -0.96
CA PHE A 89 13.06 -10.12 -0.45
C PHE A 89 12.67 -10.61 0.95
N ALA A 90 13.30 -11.68 1.41
CA ALA A 90 13.29 -12.08 2.81
C ALA A 90 14.71 -12.45 3.29
N THR A 91 14.96 -12.33 4.58
CA THR A 91 16.29 -12.56 5.17
C THR A 91 16.75 -14.03 5.05
N TRP A 92 15.83 -14.96 5.02
CA TRP A 92 16.06 -16.41 4.88
C TRP A 92 16.20 -16.87 3.41
N CYS A 93 15.91 -16.00 2.44
CA CYS A 93 15.92 -16.32 1.02
C CYS A 93 17.35 -16.36 0.46
N GLY A 94 17.83 -17.53 0.07
CA GLY A 94 19.15 -17.72 -0.52
C GLY A 94 19.38 -16.94 -1.82
N PRO A 95 18.51 -17.09 -2.84
CA PRO A 95 18.61 -16.34 -4.09
C PRO A 95 18.57 -14.82 -3.91
N CYS A 96 17.79 -14.33 -2.91
CA CYS A 96 17.74 -12.91 -2.61
C CYS A 96 19.09 -12.37 -2.11
N LYS A 97 19.82 -13.17 -1.34
CA LYS A 97 21.18 -12.80 -0.89
C LYS A 97 22.15 -12.63 -2.05
N MET A 98 21.99 -13.44 -3.11
CA MET A 98 22.79 -13.30 -4.32
C MET A 98 22.38 -12.09 -5.16
N GLN A 99 21.10 -11.71 -5.12
CA GLN A 99 20.58 -10.54 -5.84
C GLN A 99 21.09 -9.22 -5.26
N LYS A 100 21.32 -9.12 -3.95
CA LYS A 100 21.77 -7.90 -3.27
C LYS A 100 23.01 -7.24 -3.90
N PRO A 101 24.16 -7.93 -4.09
CA PRO A 101 25.32 -7.32 -4.69
C PRO A 101 25.05 -6.84 -6.12
N VAL A 102 24.26 -7.56 -6.90
CA VAL A 102 23.87 -7.17 -8.25
C VAL A 102 23.11 -5.85 -8.22
N LEU A 103 22.13 -5.72 -7.31
CA LEU A 103 21.36 -4.48 -7.15
C LEU A 103 22.24 -3.31 -6.71
N ALA A 104 23.23 -3.54 -5.85
CA ALA A 104 24.15 -2.50 -5.43
C ALA A 104 25.02 -1.98 -6.60
N GLU A 105 25.45 -2.87 -7.50
CA GLU A 105 26.17 -2.47 -8.71
C GLU A 105 25.27 -1.69 -9.68
N VAL A 106 24.03 -2.16 -9.90
CA VAL A 106 23.06 -1.46 -10.76
C VAL A 106 22.71 -0.10 -10.19
N ALA A 107 22.53 0.02 -8.86
CA ALA A 107 22.28 1.29 -8.19
C ALA A 107 23.40 2.31 -8.44
N LYS A 108 24.66 1.87 -8.35
CA LYS A 108 25.83 2.72 -8.64
C LYS A 108 25.90 3.11 -10.12
N GLU A 109 25.67 2.17 -11.03
CA GLU A 109 25.76 2.41 -12.47
C GLU A 109 24.66 3.32 -13.00
N LYS A 110 23.45 3.20 -12.45
CA LYS A 110 22.26 3.95 -12.90
C LYS A 110 21.88 5.09 -11.94
N ALA A 111 22.81 5.50 -11.10
CA ALA A 111 22.59 6.62 -10.17
C ALA A 111 22.04 7.86 -10.89
N GLY A 112 21.01 8.46 -10.33
CA GLY A 112 20.31 9.63 -10.90
C GLY A 112 19.25 9.30 -11.95
N LYS A 113 19.22 8.08 -12.50
CA LYS A 113 18.19 7.62 -13.45
C LYS A 113 17.24 6.59 -12.85
N LEU A 114 17.78 5.70 -12.04
CA LEU A 114 17.06 4.62 -11.39
C LEU A 114 17.37 4.64 -9.89
N THR A 115 16.36 4.63 -9.08
CA THR A 115 16.47 4.37 -7.64
C THR A 115 16.23 2.89 -7.39
N ILE A 116 16.97 2.28 -6.49
CA ILE A 116 16.73 0.90 -6.06
C ILE A 116 16.24 0.93 -4.63
N GLY A 117 15.13 0.23 -4.38
CA GLY A 117 14.57 0.03 -3.07
C GLY A 117 14.56 -1.45 -2.71
N THR A 118 14.69 -1.76 -1.42
CA THR A 118 14.54 -3.10 -0.89
C THR A 118 13.41 -3.16 0.12
N LEU A 119 12.55 -4.16 0.01
CA LEU A 119 11.37 -4.37 0.85
C LEU A 119 11.40 -5.78 1.42
N ASP A 120 11.45 -5.88 2.75
CA ASP A 120 11.38 -7.15 3.44
C ASP A 120 9.93 -7.62 3.53
N THR A 121 9.61 -8.74 2.89
CA THR A 121 8.25 -9.28 2.82
C THR A 121 7.71 -9.73 4.17
N ASP A 122 8.59 -10.13 5.08
CA ASP A 122 8.20 -10.54 6.43
C ASP A 122 7.82 -9.33 7.31
N LYS A 123 8.41 -8.16 7.03
CA LYS A 123 8.12 -6.92 7.73
C LYS A 123 6.99 -6.10 7.08
N CYS A 124 6.72 -6.34 5.80
CA CYS A 124 5.73 -5.60 5.00
C CYS A 124 4.71 -6.55 4.35
N PRO A 125 3.92 -7.30 5.15
CA PRO A 125 2.97 -8.28 4.62
C PRO A 125 1.83 -7.63 3.82
N ASN A 126 1.40 -6.40 4.19
CA ASN A 126 0.31 -5.71 3.47
C ASN A 126 0.74 -5.34 2.06
N LEU A 127 1.96 -4.82 1.87
CA LEU A 127 2.50 -4.53 0.54
C LEU A 127 2.73 -5.81 -0.26
N SER A 128 3.27 -6.85 0.37
CA SER A 128 3.47 -8.15 -0.27
C SER A 128 2.16 -8.75 -0.80
N ASN A 129 1.08 -8.64 -0.03
CA ASN A 129 -0.26 -9.05 -0.42
C ASN A 129 -0.84 -8.15 -1.53
N ARG A 130 -0.72 -6.83 -1.38
CA ARG A 130 -1.19 -5.83 -2.37
C ARG A 130 -0.60 -6.07 -3.75
N PHE A 131 0.70 -6.39 -3.83
CA PHE A 131 1.38 -6.68 -5.09
C PHE A 131 1.39 -8.16 -5.46
N ASN A 132 0.63 -9.02 -4.76
CA ASN A 132 0.55 -10.45 -5.04
C ASN A 132 1.94 -11.12 -5.15
N ILE A 133 2.83 -10.84 -4.21
CA ILE A 133 4.16 -11.45 -4.18
C ILE A 133 4.02 -12.91 -3.78
N ARG A 134 4.26 -13.82 -4.73
CA ARG A 134 4.13 -15.27 -4.54
C ARG A 134 5.47 -16.00 -4.52
N SER A 135 6.51 -15.36 -5.00
CA SER A 135 7.87 -15.89 -5.02
C SER A 135 8.87 -14.76 -4.86
N ILE A 136 10.00 -15.05 -4.25
CA ILE A 136 11.10 -14.11 -4.03
C ILE A 136 12.43 -14.71 -4.50
N PRO A 137 13.38 -13.86 -4.96
CA PRO A 137 13.25 -12.42 -5.13
C PRO A 137 12.24 -12.07 -6.21
N CYS A 138 11.51 -10.97 -6.01
CA CYS A 138 10.62 -10.39 -7.01
C CYS A 138 10.92 -8.89 -7.10
N MET A 139 11.35 -8.45 -8.25
CA MET A 139 11.65 -7.04 -8.50
C MET A 139 10.53 -6.41 -9.30
N ILE A 140 9.99 -5.31 -8.80
CA ILE A 140 8.94 -4.55 -9.49
C ILE A 140 9.48 -3.16 -9.81
N LEU A 141 9.43 -2.80 -11.08
CA LEU A 141 9.76 -1.46 -11.56
C LEU A 141 8.53 -0.58 -11.50
N PHE A 142 8.65 0.52 -10.77
CA PHE A 142 7.63 1.56 -10.71
C PHE A 142 8.11 2.80 -11.47
N LYS A 143 7.19 3.41 -12.21
CA LYS A 143 7.37 4.72 -12.83
C LYS A 143 6.24 5.62 -12.39
N ASP A 144 6.57 6.68 -11.68
CA ASP A 144 5.61 7.66 -11.17
C ASP A 144 4.42 7.00 -10.43
N GLY A 145 4.74 6.07 -9.52
CA GLY A 145 3.78 5.35 -8.69
C GLY A 145 3.07 4.17 -9.35
N LYS A 146 3.33 3.89 -10.63
CA LYS A 146 2.67 2.79 -11.36
C LYS A 146 3.66 1.65 -11.63
N GLU A 147 3.23 0.42 -11.39
CA GLU A 147 3.96 -0.77 -11.81
C GLU A 147 4.03 -0.80 -13.34
N VAL A 148 5.23 -0.82 -13.89
CA VAL A 148 5.47 -0.90 -15.34
C VAL A 148 6.14 -2.19 -15.78
N LYS A 149 6.85 -2.87 -14.86
CA LYS A 149 7.53 -4.12 -15.15
C LYS A 149 7.66 -4.97 -13.89
N ARG A 150 7.61 -6.28 -14.04
CA ARG A 150 7.84 -7.26 -12.98
C ARG A 150 8.85 -8.29 -13.45
N ILE A 151 9.83 -8.58 -12.59
CA ILE A 151 10.94 -9.50 -12.84
C ILE A 151 10.98 -10.49 -11.68
N ILE A 152 10.87 -11.78 -11.93
CA ILE A 152 10.76 -12.80 -10.89
C ILE A 152 11.99 -13.69 -10.92
N GLY A 153 12.58 -13.92 -9.75
CA GLY A 153 13.76 -14.75 -9.58
C GLY A 153 15.07 -13.97 -9.64
N TYR A 154 16.16 -14.70 -9.45
CA TYR A 154 17.50 -14.16 -9.53
C TYR A 154 17.86 -13.81 -10.98
N HIS A 155 18.44 -12.64 -11.17
CA HIS A 155 18.97 -12.18 -12.46
C HIS A 155 20.38 -11.63 -12.28
N GLU A 156 21.25 -12.00 -13.19
CA GLU A 156 22.57 -11.38 -13.29
C GLU A 156 22.44 -9.93 -13.76
N LYS A 157 23.47 -9.13 -13.49
CA LYS A 157 23.48 -7.70 -13.83
C LYS A 157 23.15 -7.41 -15.29
N ALA A 158 23.77 -8.16 -16.22
CA ALA A 158 23.56 -7.96 -17.65
C ALA A 158 22.11 -8.26 -18.08
N GLU A 159 21.52 -9.32 -17.52
CA GLU A 159 20.13 -9.68 -17.77
C GLU A 159 19.18 -8.64 -17.17
N LEU A 160 19.41 -8.23 -15.93
CA LEU A 160 18.60 -7.21 -15.27
C LEU A 160 18.62 -5.88 -16.03
N LEU A 161 19.80 -5.43 -16.48
CA LEU A 161 19.92 -4.21 -17.28
C LEU A 161 19.23 -4.32 -18.64
N LYS A 162 19.24 -5.50 -19.26
CA LYS A 162 18.50 -5.76 -20.50
C LYS A 162 17.00 -5.66 -20.30
N GLU A 163 16.48 -6.23 -19.19
CA GLU A 163 15.06 -6.14 -18.82
C GLU A 163 14.60 -4.70 -18.54
N LEU A 164 15.52 -3.86 -18.05
CA LEU A 164 15.23 -2.46 -17.71
C LEU A 164 15.51 -1.48 -18.86
N ALA A 165 16.12 -1.92 -19.97
CA ALA A 165 16.66 -1.05 -21.01
C ALA A 165 15.63 -0.11 -21.66
N GLU A 166 14.37 -0.56 -21.79
CA GLU A 166 13.32 0.25 -22.40
C GLU A 166 12.80 1.40 -21.50
N TYR A 167 13.15 1.36 -20.19
CA TYR A 167 12.69 2.34 -19.19
C TYR A 167 13.81 3.31 -18.79
N LEU A 168 15.08 2.98 -19.07
CA LEU A 168 16.29 3.74 -18.71
C LEU A 168 16.68 4.75 -19.79
#